data_da439658d8a66c95fd9706363a2285f8
#
_entry.id   da439658d8a66c95fd9706363a2285f8
#
_cell.length_a   1.000
_cell.length_b   1.000
_cell.length_c   1.000
_cell.angle_alpha   90.00
_cell.angle_beta   90.00
_cell.angle_gamma   90.00
#
_symmetry.space_group_name_H-M   'P 1'
#
loop_
_entity.id
_entity.type
_entity.pdbx_description
1 polymer ?
#
loop_
_entity_poly.entity_id
_entity_poly.type
_entity_poly.pdbx_seq_one_letter_code
_entity_poly.pdbx_strand_id
1 'polypeptide(L)'
;MARTRVNVDALYAALDAERDARTLSWRQLAGEVGISPSTLTRLRNGNRPDVDAFAALVRWLGSPAEVFMVEEDGRTAAPAAEPALVAQLAPLLRARSDLAEEDVRYLEDLIGAAVRRFNVEREARTR
;
A
#
# COMPACT_ATOMS: atom_id res chain seq x y z
N MET A 1 -17.82 19.51 0.21
CA MET A 1 -17.37 18.10 0.01
C MET A 1 -15.86 18.06 -0.09
N ALA A 2 -15.26 17.13 0.66
CA ALA A 2 -13.82 16.93 0.54
C ALA A 2 -13.48 16.32 -0.82
N ARG A 3 -12.42 16.79 -1.44
CA ARG A 3 -11.92 16.22 -2.70
C ARG A 3 -11.10 14.99 -2.39
N THR A 4 -11.26 13.99 -3.23
CA THR A 4 -10.45 12.77 -3.17
C THR A 4 -9.22 12.97 -4.04
N ARG A 5 -8.06 12.59 -3.53
CA ARG A 5 -6.81 12.67 -4.27
C ARG A 5 -6.00 11.40 -4.09
N VAL A 6 -5.02 11.21 -4.96
CA VAL A 6 -4.12 10.05 -4.86
C VAL A 6 -3.11 10.29 -3.74
N ASN A 7 -2.95 9.30 -2.88
CA ASN A 7 -1.88 9.29 -1.89
C ASN A 7 -0.60 8.78 -2.58
N VAL A 8 0.19 9.71 -3.08
CA VAL A 8 1.39 9.41 -3.86
C VAL A 8 2.41 8.64 -3.03
N ASP A 9 2.59 9.02 -1.78
CA ASP A 9 3.56 8.36 -0.90
C ASP A 9 3.20 6.88 -0.68
N ALA A 10 1.92 6.60 -0.44
CA ALA A 10 1.46 5.23 -0.25
C ALA A 10 1.60 4.42 -1.56
N LEU A 11 1.26 5.04 -2.68
CA LEU A 11 1.39 4.39 -3.99
C LEU A 11 2.84 4.05 -4.29
N TYR A 12 3.75 5.01 -4.09
CA TYR A 12 5.17 4.79 -4.33
C TYR A 12 5.73 3.70 -3.42
N ALA A 13 5.34 3.71 -2.14
CA ALA A 13 5.79 2.70 -1.19
C ALA A 13 5.31 1.29 -1.60
N ALA A 14 4.08 1.17 -2.07
CA ALA A 14 3.55 -0.11 -2.54
C ALA A 14 4.29 -0.59 -3.79
N LEU A 15 4.59 0.31 -4.71
CA LEU A 15 5.35 -0.01 -5.91
C LEU A 15 6.76 -0.48 -5.56
N ASP A 16 7.42 0.20 -4.63
CA ASP A 16 8.76 -0.16 -4.19
C ASP A 16 8.78 -1.54 -3.53
N ALA A 17 7.81 -1.82 -2.68
CA ALA A 17 7.70 -3.11 -2.01
C ALA A 17 7.48 -4.25 -3.01
N GLU A 18 6.58 -4.06 -3.97
CA GLU A 18 6.31 -5.09 -4.98
C GLU A 18 7.49 -5.25 -5.92
N ARG A 19 8.13 -4.14 -6.31
CA ARG A 19 9.34 -4.15 -7.13
C ARG A 19 10.44 -4.96 -6.46
N ASP A 20 10.67 -4.70 -5.18
CA ASP A 20 11.70 -5.40 -4.41
C ASP A 20 11.37 -6.89 -4.28
N ALA A 21 10.11 -7.21 -4.03
CA ALA A 21 9.66 -8.60 -3.93
C ALA A 21 9.86 -9.38 -5.24
N ARG A 22 9.74 -8.70 -6.37
CA ARG A 22 9.94 -9.30 -7.70
C ARG A 22 11.38 -9.15 -8.20
N THR A 23 12.24 -8.53 -7.43
CA THR A 23 13.64 -8.27 -7.79
C THR A 23 13.78 -7.52 -9.12
N LEU A 24 12.97 -6.47 -9.27
CA LEU A 24 12.97 -5.65 -10.48
C LEU A 24 13.70 -4.33 -10.25
N SER A 25 14.31 -3.79 -11.30
CA SER A 25 14.74 -2.40 -11.30
C SER A 25 13.54 -1.50 -11.58
N TRP A 26 13.66 -0.22 -11.28
CA TRP A 26 12.60 0.75 -11.61
C TRP A 26 12.33 0.82 -13.11
N ARG A 27 13.38 0.69 -13.91
CA ARG A 27 13.22 0.67 -15.37
C ARG A 27 12.44 -0.56 -15.83
N GLN A 28 12.72 -1.72 -15.23
CA GLN A 28 11.99 -2.95 -15.55
C GLN A 28 10.53 -2.83 -15.13
N LEU A 29 10.27 -2.24 -13.97
CA LEU A 29 8.90 -2.01 -13.50
C LEU A 29 8.15 -1.11 -14.48
N ALA A 30 8.78 -0.02 -14.92
CA ALA A 30 8.17 0.89 -15.88
C ALA A 30 7.79 0.17 -17.18
N GLY A 31 8.66 -0.73 -17.64
CA GLY A 31 8.38 -1.54 -18.81
C GLY A 31 7.21 -2.49 -18.63
N GLU A 32 7.11 -3.13 -17.46
CA GLU A 32 6.01 -4.04 -17.16
C GLU A 32 4.68 -3.32 -17.05
N VAL A 33 4.68 -2.16 -16.41
CA VAL A 33 3.47 -1.35 -16.25
C VAL A 33 3.05 -0.71 -17.59
N GLY A 34 4.04 -0.36 -18.41
CA GLY A 34 3.79 0.32 -19.68
C GLY A 34 3.80 1.84 -19.55
N ILE A 35 4.57 2.36 -18.60
CA ILE A 35 4.74 3.80 -18.39
C ILE A 35 6.20 4.19 -18.58
N SER A 36 6.46 5.48 -18.74
CA SER A 36 7.84 5.97 -18.90
C SER A 36 8.56 6.00 -17.57
N PRO A 37 9.89 5.79 -17.56
CA PRO A 37 10.68 5.95 -16.32
C PRO A 37 10.56 7.35 -15.72
N SER A 38 10.37 8.38 -16.54
CA SER A 38 10.20 9.75 -16.03
C SER A 38 8.90 9.90 -15.23
N THR A 39 7.87 9.13 -15.55
CA THR A 39 6.63 9.11 -14.77
C THR A 39 6.90 8.61 -13.36
N LEU A 40 7.72 7.57 -13.22
CA LEU A 40 8.10 7.05 -11.90
C LEU A 40 8.96 8.04 -11.12
N THR A 41 9.86 8.75 -11.81
CA THR A 41 10.67 9.79 -11.17
C THR A 41 9.79 10.92 -10.62
N ARG A 42 8.81 11.37 -11.40
CA ARG A 42 7.87 12.39 -10.94
C ARG A 42 7.04 11.89 -9.75
N LEU A 43 6.63 10.63 -9.78
CA LEU A 43 5.89 10.03 -8.68
C LEU A 43 6.74 10.01 -7.41
N ARG A 44 8.02 9.63 -7.52
CA ARG A 44 8.96 9.66 -6.41
C ARG A 44 9.09 11.06 -5.81
N ASN A 45 9.01 12.08 -6.66
CA ASN A 45 9.12 13.48 -6.24
C ASN A 45 7.82 14.05 -5.69
N GLY A 46 6.79 13.23 -5.55
CA GLY A 46 5.52 13.64 -4.97
C GLY A 46 4.49 14.15 -5.96
N ASN A 47 4.76 14.05 -7.25
CA ASN A 47 3.82 14.50 -8.29
C ASN A 47 2.77 13.41 -8.54
N ARG A 48 1.53 13.83 -8.70
CA ARG A 48 0.43 12.90 -8.94
C ARG A 48 0.51 12.32 -10.36
N PRO A 49 0.24 11.02 -10.52
CA PRO A 49 0.16 10.43 -11.86
C PRO A 49 -1.12 10.89 -12.55
N ASP A 50 -1.13 10.86 -13.87
CA ASP A 50 -2.38 11.06 -14.61
C ASP A 50 -3.27 9.81 -14.44
N VAL A 51 -4.51 9.90 -14.92
CA VAL A 51 -5.51 8.85 -14.75
C VAL A 51 -5.05 7.53 -15.37
N ASP A 52 -4.50 7.58 -16.56
CA ASP A 52 -4.07 6.37 -17.26
C ASP A 52 -2.87 5.72 -16.58
N ALA A 53 -1.91 6.51 -16.14
CA ALA A 53 -0.76 6.00 -15.41
C ALA A 53 -1.20 5.39 -14.07
N PHE A 54 -2.09 6.06 -13.36
CA PHE A 54 -2.61 5.56 -12.09
C PHE A 54 -3.33 4.23 -12.27
N ALA A 55 -4.18 4.14 -13.28
CA ALA A 55 -4.91 2.90 -13.59
C ALA A 55 -3.95 1.75 -13.89
N ALA A 56 -2.91 2.00 -14.68
CA ALA A 56 -1.91 0.99 -15.01
C ALA A 56 -1.13 0.53 -13.78
N LEU A 57 -0.77 1.46 -12.91
CA LEU A 57 -0.01 1.17 -11.69
C LEU A 57 -0.82 0.31 -10.70
N VAL A 58 -2.08 0.67 -10.45
CA VAL A 58 -2.91 -0.11 -9.52
C VAL A 58 -3.24 -1.49 -10.08
N ARG A 59 -3.39 -1.60 -11.41
CA ARG A 59 -3.61 -2.87 -12.06
C ARG A 59 -2.39 -3.78 -11.90
N TRP A 60 -1.20 -3.23 -12.09
CA TRP A 60 0.04 -3.98 -11.91
C TRP A 60 0.19 -4.47 -10.46
N LEU A 61 -0.15 -3.61 -9.49
CA LEU A 61 -0.10 -3.95 -8.06
C LEU A 61 -1.15 -4.99 -7.67
N GLY A 62 -2.25 -5.08 -8.42
CA GLY A 62 -3.35 -5.95 -8.07
C GLY A 62 -4.15 -5.47 -6.86
N SER A 63 -4.04 -4.19 -6.52
CA SER A 63 -4.74 -3.58 -5.40
C SER A 63 -5.89 -2.72 -5.87
N PRO A 64 -6.97 -2.59 -5.08
CA PRO A 64 -8.03 -1.63 -5.43
C PRO A 64 -7.50 -0.21 -5.41
N ALA A 65 -7.98 0.63 -6.31
CA ALA A 65 -7.56 2.01 -6.40
C ALA A 65 -7.83 2.79 -5.11
N GLU A 66 -8.89 2.45 -4.42
CA GLU A 66 -9.32 3.12 -3.18
C GLU A 66 -8.27 3.07 -2.08
N VAL A 67 -7.40 2.06 -2.09
CA VAL A 67 -6.31 1.93 -1.11
C VAL A 67 -5.38 3.15 -1.18
N PHE A 68 -5.24 3.75 -2.37
CA PHE A 68 -4.33 4.86 -2.60
C PHE A 68 -5.05 6.20 -2.74
N MET A 69 -6.32 6.25 -2.34
CA MET A 69 -7.10 7.48 -2.37
C MET A 69 -7.28 8.01 -0.96
N VAL A 70 -7.07 9.30 -0.80
CA VAL A 70 -7.31 9.99 0.47
C VAL A 70 -8.16 11.21 0.20
N GLU A 71 -8.90 11.63 1.23
CA GLU A 71 -9.61 12.89 1.15
C GLU A 71 -8.64 14.05 1.41
N GLU A 72 -8.97 15.20 0.88
CA GLU A 72 -8.12 16.40 0.94
C GLU A 72 -7.78 16.82 2.38
N ASP A 73 -8.63 16.46 3.34
CA ASP A 73 -8.40 16.74 4.75
C ASP A 73 -7.44 15.73 5.43
N GLY A 74 -6.84 14.84 4.65
CA GLY A 74 -5.88 13.86 5.15
C GLY A 74 -6.50 12.56 5.65
N ARG A 75 -7.82 12.45 5.60
CA ARG A 75 -8.48 11.20 5.99
C ARG A 75 -8.46 10.23 4.84
N THR A 76 -8.28 8.97 5.16
CA THR A 76 -8.50 7.93 4.16
C THR A 76 -10.00 7.86 3.85
N ALA A 77 -10.36 7.36 2.68
CA ALA A 77 -11.77 7.18 2.31
C ALA A 77 -12.45 6.07 3.14
N ALA A 78 -11.76 5.55 4.15
CA ALA A 78 -12.23 4.51 5.04
C ALA A 78 -13.19 5.07 6.11
N PRO A 79 -14.08 4.24 6.66
CA PRO A 79 -14.94 4.69 7.75
C PRO A 79 -14.14 5.15 8.97
N ALA A 80 -14.77 5.96 9.82
CA ALA A 80 -14.13 6.59 10.97
C ALA A 80 -13.50 5.62 11.95
N ALA A 81 -14.01 4.39 12.02
CA ALA A 81 -13.44 3.34 12.85
C ALA A 81 -12.79 2.29 11.95
N GLU A 82 -11.48 2.27 11.92
CA GLU A 82 -10.75 1.26 11.16
C GLU A 82 -10.69 -0.05 11.93
N PRO A 83 -10.96 -1.19 11.27
CA PRO A 83 -10.72 -2.49 11.89
C PRO A 83 -9.24 -2.66 12.22
N ALA A 84 -8.94 -3.52 13.17
CA ALA A 84 -7.55 -3.87 13.48
C ALA A 84 -6.85 -4.35 12.21
N LEU A 85 -5.59 -3.96 12.05
CA LEU A 85 -4.81 -4.28 10.86
C LEU A 85 -4.76 -5.79 10.60
N VAL A 86 -4.56 -6.60 11.64
CA VAL A 86 -4.54 -8.06 11.51
C VAL A 86 -5.88 -8.57 10.97
N ALA A 87 -6.99 -7.99 11.45
CA ALA A 87 -8.33 -8.40 10.98
C ALA A 87 -8.53 -8.10 9.50
N GLN A 88 -7.97 -7.00 9.01
CA GLN A 88 -8.02 -6.65 7.60
C GLN A 88 -7.13 -7.54 6.73
N LEU A 89 -5.97 -7.92 7.26
CA LEU A 89 -5.00 -8.71 6.52
C LEU A 89 -5.30 -10.22 6.53
N ALA A 90 -5.94 -10.72 7.58
CA ALA A 90 -6.18 -12.16 7.72
C ALA A 90 -6.89 -12.78 6.51
N PRO A 91 -7.99 -12.20 6.00
CA PRO A 91 -8.64 -12.78 4.82
C PRO A 91 -7.75 -12.77 3.58
N LEU A 92 -6.94 -11.74 3.41
CA LEU A 92 -6.03 -11.62 2.27
C LEU A 92 -4.93 -12.68 2.33
N LEU A 93 -4.39 -12.92 3.51
CA LEU A 93 -3.36 -13.94 3.71
C LEU A 93 -3.92 -15.34 3.47
N ARG A 94 -5.13 -15.61 3.96
CA ARG A 94 -5.77 -16.91 3.81
C ARG A 94 -6.22 -17.19 2.39
N ALA A 95 -6.47 -16.14 1.60
CA ALA A 95 -6.85 -16.28 0.20
C ALA A 95 -5.67 -16.65 -0.70
N ARG A 96 -4.45 -16.48 -0.23
CA ARG A 96 -3.27 -16.80 -1.05
C ARG A 96 -3.06 -18.31 -1.13
N SER A 97 -2.79 -18.77 -2.34
CA SER A 97 -2.52 -20.20 -2.58
C SER A 97 -1.08 -20.61 -2.29
N ASP A 98 -0.17 -19.62 -2.19
CA ASP A 98 1.25 -19.85 -1.96
C ASP A 98 1.63 -19.89 -0.48
N LEU A 99 0.64 -19.72 0.42
CA LEU A 99 0.86 -19.74 1.86
C LEU A 99 0.11 -20.90 2.49
N ALA A 100 0.83 -21.70 3.27
CA ALA A 100 0.22 -22.75 4.09
C ALA A 100 -0.44 -22.13 5.32
N GLU A 101 -1.33 -22.85 5.97
CA GLU A 101 -2.01 -22.37 7.17
C GLU A 101 -1.02 -21.94 8.27
N GLU A 102 0.07 -22.69 8.42
CA GLU A 102 1.13 -22.36 9.38
C GLU A 102 1.82 -21.05 9.03
N ASP A 103 2.04 -20.81 7.74
CA ASP A 103 2.66 -19.55 7.28
C ASP A 103 1.75 -18.37 7.58
N VAL A 104 0.45 -18.53 7.37
CA VAL A 104 -0.53 -17.49 7.66
C VAL A 104 -0.53 -17.13 9.15
N ARG A 105 -0.53 -18.13 10.00
CA ARG A 105 -0.49 -17.93 11.47
C ARG A 105 0.78 -17.19 11.88
N TYR A 106 1.91 -17.59 11.31
CA TYR A 106 3.18 -16.95 11.62
C TYR A 106 3.17 -15.47 11.22
N LEU A 107 2.66 -15.17 10.04
CA LEU A 107 2.54 -13.78 9.57
C LEU A 107 1.57 -12.99 10.44
N GLU A 108 0.43 -13.56 10.81
CA GLU A 108 -0.53 -12.88 11.69
C GLU A 108 0.11 -12.58 13.05
N ASP A 109 0.87 -13.50 13.61
CA ASP A 109 1.55 -13.31 14.89
C ASP A 109 2.61 -12.20 14.80
N LEU A 110 3.39 -12.20 13.72
CA LEU A 110 4.41 -11.17 13.49
C LEU A 110 3.77 -9.78 13.36
N ILE A 111 2.73 -9.68 12.55
CA ILE A 111 2.04 -8.40 12.33
C ILE A 111 1.38 -7.93 13.63
N GLY A 112 0.74 -8.85 14.36
CA GLY A 112 0.13 -8.52 15.64
C GLY A 112 1.13 -7.99 16.65
N ALA A 113 2.30 -8.62 16.73
CA ALA A 113 3.37 -8.17 17.62
C ALA A 113 3.88 -6.79 17.22
N ALA A 114 4.06 -6.57 15.91
CA ALA A 114 4.52 -5.27 15.40
C ALA A 114 3.50 -4.17 15.72
N VAL A 115 2.22 -4.44 15.54
CA VAL A 115 1.15 -3.47 15.81
C VAL A 115 1.12 -3.11 17.29
N ARG A 116 1.24 -4.09 18.17
CA ARG A 116 1.27 -3.84 19.61
C ARG A 116 2.44 -2.95 19.99
N ARG A 117 3.61 -3.20 19.41
CA ARG A 117 4.79 -2.37 19.64
C ARG A 117 4.57 -0.93 19.18
N PHE A 118 4.01 -0.75 17.98
CA PHE A 118 3.73 0.58 17.45
C PHE A 118 2.75 1.35 18.33
N ASN A 119 1.73 0.66 18.85
CA ASN A 119 0.75 1.29 19.73
C ASN A 119 1.38 1.75 21.04
N VAL A 120 2.25 0.94 21.63
CA VAL A 120 2.99 1.30 22.86
C VAL A 120 3.86 2.53 22.61
N GLU A 121 4.60 2.56 21.50
CA GLU A 121 5.44 3.69 21.14
C GLU A 121 4.61 4.96 20.91
N ARG A 122 3.44 4.82 20.28
CA ARG A 122 2.55 5.94 20.04
C ARG A 122 2.01 6.52 21.34
N GLU A 123 1.59 5.67 22.26
CA GLU A 123 1.13 6.11 23.58
C GLU A 123 2.24 6.83 24.35
N ALA A 124 3.46 6.33 24.26
CA ALA A 124 4.60 6.98 24.91
C ALA A 124 4.87 8.38 24.35
N ARG A 125 4.66 8.57 23.02
CA ARG A 125 4.86 9.88 22.38
C ARG A 125 3.79 10.90 22.74
N THR A 126 2.59 10.45 23.11
CA THR A 126 1.48 11.35 23.41
C THR A 126 1.42 11.76 24.88
N ARG A 127 2.30 11.24 25.73
CA ARG A 127 2.38 11.60 27.15
C ARG A 127 3.25 12.83 27.39
#